data_5fc2694d25addf8f61fa5e4625882e50
#
_entry.id   5fc2694d25addf8f61fa5e4625882e50
#
_cell.length_a   1.000
_cell.length_b   1.000
_cell.length_c   1.000
_cell.angle_alpha   90.00
_cell.angle_beta   90.00
_cell.angle_gamma   90.00
#
_symmetry.space_group_name_H-M   'P 1'
#
loop_
_entity.id
_entity.type
_entity.pdbx_description
1 polymer ?
#
loop_
_entity_poly.entity_id
_entity_poly.type
_entity_poly.pdbx_seq_one_letter_code
_entity_poly.pdbx_strand_id
1 'polypeptide(L)'
;MARDLHVKETSSDLPLWTADFRLFFAARTTSLLGDAMLPVAITAAVIRAGYGASGVGYALAALVAPFAALIIFGGVLSDRFGARRLMVVSDTVRLCFQAVLALLFLLGTPQLWQILVLLALVGAGSAIFQPGVASITPRIAQDVQKANATLRISESVTVVIGPSLAGLLLVVSSPATVVALDALTYGVSGTCLLLLRSVPMGPDARDGASSFRSDLVEGWREFRARTWLWSVIVVFMLWQLAGAGPTMTLGNSTLVTDYGASTFGLVMSSLGAGSVLGGIVAIRLRPRYPLRAGALSMILWAFMPLGVALGLPAPLIAGCYGVSGVGMAFWIVMFHTSVQTHIPQDVLGRVHAYDAAGSLVMKPVGQAVAGPLAVVAGTVPLLCVSASMALVACALLLTIPAVRGLKRVER
;
A
#
# COMPACT_ATOMS: atom_id res chain seq x y z
N MET A 1 15.57 41.52 -40.67
CA MET A 1 14.24 40.89 -40.81
C MET A 1 14.18 39.73 -39.88
N ALA A 2 13.93 40.03 -38.58
CA ALA A 2 13.86 39.05 -37.47
C ALA A 2 12.41 38.55 -37.41
N ARG A 3 12.24 37.26 -37.55
CA ARG A 3 10.94 36.57 -37.32
C ARG A 3 10.87 36.18 -35.84
N ASP A 4 10.07 36.92 -35.08
CA ASP A 4 9.69 36.57 -33.71
C ASP A 4 8.94 35.26 -33.73
N LEU A 5 9.60 34.22 -33.20
CA LEU A 5 8.94 32.98 -32.80
C LEU A 5 8.27 33.23 -31.44
N HIS A 6 7.03 33.70 -31.47
CA HIS A 6 6.13 33.60 -30.32
C HIS A 6 5.92 32.12 -29.99
N VAL A 7 6.70 31.64 -29.04
CA VAL A 7 6.36 30.40 -28.30
C VAL A 7 5.08 30.73 -27.52
N LYS A 8 3.97 30.19 -27.99
CA LYS A 8 2.69 30.26 -27.30
C LYS A 8 2.81 29.55 -25.95
N GLU A 9 3.04 30.32 -24.89
CA GLU A 9 2.72 29.90 -23.51
C GLU A 9 1.19 29.82 -23.37
N THR A 10 0.61 28.69 -23.70
CA THR A 10 -0.82 28.40 -23.47
C THR A 10 -0.96 26.99 -22.90
N SER A 11 -0.51 26.78 -21.65
CA SER A 11 -0.76 25.52 -20.94
C SER A 11 -1.25 25.68 -19.50
N SER A 12 -1.71 26.89 -19.08
CA SER A 12 -2.06 27.12 -17.65
C SER A 12 -3.55 27.08 -17.30
N ASP A 13 -4.49 27.01 -18.27
CA ASP A 13 -5.92 27.20 -17.97
C ASP A 13 -6.87 26.04 -18.32
N LEU A 14 -6.34 24.86 -18.62
CA LEU A 14 -7.24 23.73 -18.90
C LEU A 14 -7.72 23.08 -17.60
N PRO A 15 -9.04 22.91 -17.39
CA PRO A 15 -9.59 22.44 -16.12
C PRO A 15 -9.19 20.99 -15.86
N LEU A 16 -8.49 20.74 -14.74
CA LEU A 16 -8.18 19.39 -14.27
C LEU A 16 -9.46 18.56 -14.08
N TRP A 17 -10.52 19.20 -13.58
CA TRP A 17 -11.78 18.56 -13.18
C TRP A 17 -12.73 18.33 -14.37
N THR A 18 -12.26 17.63 -15.40
CA THR A 18 -13.12 17.12 -16.47
C THR A 18 -14.13 16.10 -15.93
N ALA A 19 -15.21 15.79 -16.65
CA ALA A 19 -16.19 14.80 -16.24
C ALA A 19 -15.53 13.43 -15.99
N ASP A 20 -14.63 13.00 -16.89
CA ASP A 20 -13.95 11.72 -16.77
C ASP A 20 -12.93 11.71 -15.61
N PHE A 21 -12.20 12.82 -15.38
CA PHE A 21 -11.31 12.88 -14.22
C PHE A 21 -12.09 12.86 -12.90
N ARG A 22 -13.25 13.53 -12.81
CA ARG A 22 -14.12 13.47 -11.62
C ARG A 22 -14.61 12.05 -11.34
N LEU A 23 -15.08 11.34 -12.38
CA LEU A 23 -15.50 9.94 -12.25
C LEU A 23 -14.35 9.04 -11.80
N PHE A 24 -13.17 9.19 -12.41
CA PHE A 24 -12.00 8.40 -12.04
C PHE A 24 -11.50 8.70 -10.63
N PHE A 25 -11.48 9.97 -10.24
CA PHE A 25 -11.13 10.41 -8.89
C PHE A 25 -12.10 9.83 -7.85
N ALA A 26 -13.41 9.90 -8.11
CA ALA A 26 -14.43 9.31 -7.25
C ALA A 26 -14.26 7.79 -7.14
N ALA A 27 -14.09 7.09 -8.27
CA ALA A 27 -13.82 5.65 -8.30
C ALA A 27 -12.63 5.29 -7.41
N ARG A 28 -11.50 5.95 -7.64
CA ARG A 28 -10.24 5.67 -6.93
C ARG A 28 -10.34 5.98 -5.45
N THR A 29 -10.85 7.16 -5.09
CA THR A 29 -10.94 7.61 -3.68
C THR A 29 -11.88 6.71 -2.87
N THR A 30 -13.03 6.36 -3.44
CA THR A 30 -14.01 5.50 -2.77
C THR A 30 -13.44 4.10 -2.54
N SER A 31 -12.82 3.49 -3.56
CA SER A 31 -12.18 2.18 -3.44
C SER A 31 -11.03 2.20 -2.40
N LEU A 32 -10.18 3.23 -2.42
CA LEU A 32 -9.10 3.37 -1.44
C LEU A 32 -9.60 3.52 -0.01
N LEU A 33 -10.75 4.18 0.18
CA LEU A 33 -11.35 4.33 1.50
C LEU A 33 -11.80 2.97 2.05
N GLY A 34 -12.45 2.15 1.23
CA GLY A 34 -12.82 0.78 1.58
C GLY A 34 -11.58 -0.07 1.90
N ASP A 35 -10.60 -0.08 0.98
CA ASP A 35 -9.33 -0.80 1.16
C ASP A 35 -8.63 -0.43 2.50
N ALA A 36 -8.70 0.85 2.92
CA ALA A 36 -8.10 1.32 4.16
C ALA A 36 -8.90 0.91 5.42
N MET A 37 -10.21 0.67 5.29
CA MET A 37 -11.07 0.18 6.37
C MET A 37 -10.92 -1.33 6.60
N LEU A 38 -10.63 -2.09 5.55
CA LEU A 38 -10.66 -3.54 5.53
C LEU A 38 -9.76 -4.22 6.58
N PRO A 39 -8.48 -3.83 6.79
CA PRO A 39 -7.63 -4.47 7.81
C PRO A 39 -8.20 -4.38 9.23
N VAL A 40 -8.84 -3.26 9.57
CA VAL A 40 -9.49 -3.06 10.87
C VAL A 40 -10.69 -3.98 11.02
N ALA A 41 -11.55 -4.01 10.00
CA ALA A 41 -12.77 -4.84 9.99
C ALA A 41 -12.44 -6.34 10.04
N ILE A 42 -11.49 -6.80 9.22
CA ILE A 42 -11.08 -8.21 9.17
C ILE A 42 -10.43 -8.63 10.48
N THR A 43 -9.54 -7.81 11.07
CA THR A 43 -8.94 -8.12 12.37
C THR A 43 -10.03 -8.30 13.43
N ALA A 44 -10.99 -7.36 13.52
CA ALA A 44 -12.10 -7.44 14.47
C ALA A 44 -13.01 -8.67 14.19
N ALA A 45 -13.30 -8.97 12.92
CA ALA A 45 -14.13 -10.10 12.52
C ALA A 45 -13.50 -11.44 12.90
N VAL A 46 -12.22 -11.62 12.60
CA VAL A 46 -11.47 -12.84 12.84
C VAL A 46 -11.28 -13.09 14.35
N ILE A 47 -11.01 -12.04 15.14
CA ILE A 47 -10.94 -12.13 16.60
C ILE A 47 -12.30 -12.51 17.17
N ARG A 48 -13.40 -11.86 16.74
CA ARG A 48 -14.75 -12.20 17.20
C ARG A 48 -15.17 -13.62 16.80
N ALA A 49 -14.70 -14.14 15.69
CA ALA A 49 -14.92 -15.51 15.25
C ALA A 49 -14.10 -16.56 16.05
N GLY A 50 -13.24 -16.14 16.99
CA GLY A 50 -12.46 -17.01 17.86
C GLY A 50 -11.17 -17.56 17.24
N TYR A 51 -10.72 -17.07 16.08
CA TYR A 51 -9.52 -17.56 15.40
C TYR A 51 -8.20 -16.96 15.94
N GLY A 52 -8.28 -16.00 16.87
CA GLY A 52 -7.12 -15.42 17.55
C GLY A 52 -6.11 -14.76 16.60
N ALA A 53 -4.90 -14.52 17.12
CA ALA A 53 -3.84 -13.84 16.36
C ALA A 53 -3.37 -14.64 15.13
N SER A 54 -3.37 -15.98 15.20
CA SER A 54 -3.02 -16.83 14.05
C SER A 54 -4.00 -16.63 12.89
N GLY A 55 -5.31 -16.61 13.17
CA GLY A 55 -6.34 -16.34 12.17
C GLY A 55 -6.18 -14.95 11.55
N VAL A 56 -5.87 -13.92 12.35
CA VAL A 56 -5.58 -12.56 11.86
C VAL A 56 -4.39 -12.58 10.91
N GLY A 57 -3.29 -13.23 11.30
CA GLY A 57 -2.09 -13.35 10.47
C GLY A 57 -2.38 -14.03 9.12
N TYR A 58 -3.10 -15.14 9.14
CA TYR A 58 -3.49 -15.85 7.92
C TYR A 58 -4.42 -15.02 7.04
N ALA A 59 -5.40 -14.31 7.60
CA ALA A 59 -6.32 -13.46 6.86
C ALA A 59 -5.60 -12.29 6.17
N LEU A 60 -4.72 -11.59 6.88
CA LEU A 60 -3.92 -10.51 6.32
C LEU A 60 -2.92 -11.03 5.27
N ALA A 61 -2.31 -12.19 5.52
CA ALA A 61 -1.43 -12.83 4.54
C ALA A 61 -2.18 -13.25 3.27
N ALA A 62 -3.38 -13.82 3.41
CA ALA A 62 -4.21 -14.23 2.29
C ALA A 62 -4.60 -13.04 1.39
N LEU A 63 -4.82 -11.86 1.98
CA LEU A 63 -5.08 -10.63 1.22
C LEU A 63 -3.84 -10.14 0.46
N VAL A 64 -2.66 -10.17 1.09
CA VAL A 64 -1.44 -9.56 0.54
C VAL A 64 -0.67 -10.51 -0.38
N ALA A 65 -0.68 -11.82 -0.14
CA ALA A 65 0.14 -12.77 -0.90
C ALA A 65 -0.22 -12.82 -2.40
N PRO A 66 -1.50 -12.96 -2.80
CA PRO A 66 -1.87 -12.92 -4.22
C PRO A 66 -1.59 -11.57 -4.86
N PHE A 67 -1.79 -10.47 -4.12
CA PHE A 67 -1.44 -9.13 -4.59
C PHE A 67 0.06 -9.04 -4.93
N ALA A 68 0.93 -9.44 -4.01
CA ALA A 68 2.38 -9.42 -4.21
C ALA A 68 2.84 -10.34 -5.36
N ALA A 69 2.20 -11.50 -5.51
CA ALA A 69 2.53 -12.45 -6.58
C ALA A 69 2.06 -11.99 -7.96
N LEU A 70 0.90 -11.36 -8.05
CA LEU A 70 0.25 -11.06 -9.33
C LEU A 70 0.52 -9.64 -9.84
N ILE A 71 1.02 -8.72 -9.02
CA ILE A 71 1.23 -7.32 -9.42
C ILE A 71 2.18 -7.18 -10.61
N ILE A 72 3.16 -8.08 -10.75
CA ILE A 72 4.11 -8.11 -11.87
C ILE A 72 3.40 -8.39 -13.20
N PHE A 73 2.35 -9.22 -13.17
CA PHE A 73 1.58 -9.61 -14.36
C PHE A 73 0.51 -8.58 -14.74
N GLY A 74 0.12 -7.71 -13.81
CA GLY A 74 -0.96 -6.76 -14.00
C GLY A 74 -0.72 -5.79 -15.18
N GLY A 75 0.51 -5.35 -15.39
CA GLY A 75 0.88 -4.48 -16.52
C GLY A 75 0.61 -5.15 -17.87
N VAL A 76 1.05 -6.40 -18.04
CA VAL A 76 0.85 -7.17 -19.28
C VAL A 76 -0.62 -7.44 -19.55
N LEU A 77 -1.39 -7.77 -18.50
CA LEU A 77 -2.83 -7.94 -18.65
C LEU A 77 -3.50 -6.62 -19.06
N SER A 78 -3.07 -5.49 -18.48
CA SER A 78 -3.59 -4.17 -18.82
C SER A 78 -3.36 -3.81 -20.29
N ASP A 79 -2.18 -4.09 -20.82
CA ASP A 79 -1.85 -3.84 -22.23
C ASP A 79 -2.64 -4.76 -23.19
N ARG A 80 -2.86 -6.02 -22.79
CA ARG A 80 -3.55 -7.01 -23.61
C ARG A 80 -5.08 -6.88 -23.64
N PHE A 81 -5.69 -6.58 -22.50
CA PHE A 81 -7.16 -6.57 -22.36
C PHE A 81 -7.76 -5.16 -22.23
N GLY A 82 -6.93 -4.13 -22.13
CA GLY A 82 -7.32 -2.74 -21.93
C GLY A 82 -7.49 -2.38 -20.45
N ALA A 83 -6.85 -1.30 -20.04
CA ALA A 83 -6.78 -0.86 -18.64
C ALA A 83 -8.17 -0.70 -18.00
N ARG A 84 -9.10 0.01 -18.68
CA ARG A 84 -10.46 0.27 -18.17
C ARG A 84 -11.23 -1.03 -17.94
N ARG A 85 -11.20 -1.95 -18.93
CA ARG A 85 -11.91 -3.24 -18.83
C ARG A 85 -11.39 -4.05 -17.64
N LEU A 86 -10.07 -4.13 -17.47
CA LEU A 86 -9.46 -4.86 -16.36
C LEU A 86 -9.82 -4.26 -15.00
N MET A 87 -9.83 -2.92 -14.88
CA MET A 87 -10.23 -2.27 -13.64
C MET A 87 -11.70 -2.57 -13.29
N VAL A 88 -12.62 -2.53 -14.27
CA VAL A 88 -14.03 -2.88 -14.06
C VAL A 88 -14.17 -4.34 -13.65
N VAL A 89 -13.49 -5.27 -14.32
CA VAL A 89 -13.49 -6.70 -13.96
C VAL A 89 -12.95 -6.90 -12.56
N SER A 90 -11.84 -6.23 -12.22
CA SER A 90 -11.24 -6.26 -10.88
C SER A 90 -12.24 -5.80 -9.81
N ASP A 91 -12.90 -4.66 -10.00
CA ASP A 91 -13.88 -4.15 -9.05
C ASP A 91 -15.09 -5.07 -8.92
N THR A 92 -15.56 -5.68 -10.03
CA THR A 92 -16.64 -6.67 -10.00
C THR A 92 -16.25 -7.91 -9.19
N VAL A 93 -15.03 -8.42 -9.42
CA VAL A 93 -14.48 -9.57 -8.66
C VAL A 93 -14.40 -9.24 -7.18
N ARG A 94 -13.82 -8.08 -6.84
CA ARG A 94 -13.70 -7.64 -5.44
C ARG A 94 -15.06 -7.43 -4.79
N LEU A 95 -16.01 -6.77 -5.47
CA LEU A 95 -17.37 -6.59 -5.01
C LEU A 95 -18.03 -7.94 -4.69
N CYS A 96 -17.99 -8.90 -5.63
CA CYS A 96 -18.65 -10.19 -5.45
C CYS A 96 -18.09 -10.97 -4.26
N PHE A 97 -16.75 -11.11 -4.19
CA PHE A 97 -16.14 -11.91 -3.12
C PHE A 97 -16.21 -11.22 -1.76
N GLN A 98 -16.09 -9.89 -1.73
CA GLN A 98 -16.24 -9.13 -0.50
C GLN A 98 -17.69 -9.13 0.00
N ALA A 99 -18.67 -9.06 -0.89
CA ALA A 99 -20.09 -9.18 -0.54
C ALA A 99 -20.41 -10.58 0.01
N VAL A 100 -19.87 -11.65 -0.60
CA VAL A 100 -20.00 -13.01 -0.07
C VAL A 100 -19.39 -13.11 1.32
N LEU A 101 -18.20 -12.53 1.53
CA LEU A 101 -17.54 -12.53 2.84
C LEU A 101 -18.38 -11.77 3.89
N ALA A 102 -18.92 -10.60 3.53
CA ALA A 102 -19.83 -9.85 4.40
C ALA A 102 -21.08 -10.67 4.77
N LEU A 103 -21.68 -11.33 3.77
CA LEU A 103 -22.86 -12.18 3.98
C LEU A 103 -22.55 -13.36 4.92
N LEU A 104 -21.42 -14.03 4.75
CA LEU A 104 -21.01 -15.11 5.64
C LEU A 104 -20.85 -14.64 7.09
N PHE A 105 -20.27 -13.45 7.32
CA PHE A 105 -20.19 -12.87 8.65
C PHE A 105 -21.54 -12.40 9.21
N LEU A 106 -22.51 -12.03 8.36
CA LEU A 106 -23.87 -11.70 8.78
C LEU A 106 -24.68 -12.93 9.17
N LEU A 107 -24.50 -14.04 8.45
CA LEU A 107 -25.23 -15.29 8.68
C LEU A 107 -24.67 -16.12 9.85
N GLY A 108 -23.44 -15.81 10.29
CA GLY A 108 -22.81 -16.53 11.40
C GLY A 108 -21.29 -16.35 11.44
N THR A 109 -20.61 -17.39 11.92
CA THR A 109 -19.14 -17.44 11.96
C THR A 109 -18.63 -18.29 10.78
N PRO A 110 -18.11 -17.67 9.71
CA PRO A 110 -17.55 -18.41 8.59
C PRO A 110 -16.32 -19.22 9.03
N GLN A 111 -16.10 -20.35 8.38
CA GLN A 111 -14.88 -21.14 8.61
C GLN A 111 -13.64 -20.35 8.13
N LEU A 112 -12.52 -20.55 8.79
CA LEU A 112 -11.30 -19.78 8.47
C LEU A 112 -10.89 -19.90 6.99
N TRP A 113 -10.95 -21.10 6.41
CA TRP A 113 -10.60 -21.29 5.00
C TRP A 113 -11.49 -20.48 4.04
N GLN A 114 -12.77 -20.25 4.37
CA GLN A 114 -13.67 -19.41 3.57
C GLN A 114 -13.20 -17.96 3.57
N ILE A 115 -12.84 -17.45 4.76
CA ILE A 115 -12.26 -16.11 4.92
C ILE A 115 -10.99 -15.98 4.07
N LEU A 116 -10.07 -16.96 4.18
CA LEU A 116 -8.78 -16.92 3.49
C LEU A 116 -8.94 -16.94 1.96
N VAL A 117 -9.80 -17.82 1.43
CA VAL A 117 -10.03 -17.92 -0.01
C VAL A 117 -10.64 -16.62 -0.56
N LEU A 118 -11.67 -16.09 0.12
CA LEU A 118 -12.33 -14.86 -0.33
C LEU A 118 -11.37 -13.65 -0.30
N LEU A 119 -10.58 -13.49 0.77
CA LEU A 119 -9.57 -12.44 0.85
C LEU A 119 -8.47 -12.60 -0.20
N ALA A 120 -8.05 -13.84 -0.50
CA ALA A 120 -7.08 -14.10 -1.53
C ALA A 120 -7.58 -13.67 -2.93
N LEU A 121 -8.85 -13.90 -3.22
CA LEU A 121 -9.49 -13.48 -4.47
C LEU A 121 -9.64 -11.94 -4.54
N VAL A 122 -9.95 -11.28 -3.43
CA VAL A 122 -9.94 -9.81 -3.33
C VAL A 122 -8.54 -9.25 -3.56
N GLY A 123 -7.51 -9.84 -2.92
CA GLY A 123 -6.11 -9.44 -3.12
C GLY A 123 -5.63 -9.64 -4.56
N ALA A 124 -6.02 -10.72 -5.21
CA ALA A 124 -5.73 -10.96 -6.63
C ALA A 124 -6.39 -9.90 -7.53
N GLY A 125 -7.66 -9.54 -7.24
CA GLY A 125 -8.36 -8.45 -7.91
C GLY A 125 -7.60 -7.13 -7.78
N SER A 126 -7.16 -6.79 -6.58
CA SER A 126 -6.41 -5.55 -6.31
C SER A 126 -5.09 -5.45 -7.11
N ALA A 127 -4.41 -6.58 -7.33
CA ALA A 127 -3.18 -6.62 -8.14
C ALA A 127 -3.43 -6.28 -9.62
N ILE A 128 -4.59 -6.68 -10.14
CA ILE A 128 -5.00 -6.41 -11.52
C ILE A 128 -5.43 -4.96 -11.71
N PHE A 129 -5.99 -4.35 -10.67
CA PHE A 129 -6.48 -2.95 -10.69
C PHE A 129 -5.35 -1.92 -10.80
N GLN A 130 -4.26 -2.10 -10.07
CA GLN A 130 -3.21 -1.08 -9.88
C GLN A 130 -2.55 -0.57 -11.18
N PRO A 131 -2.15 -1.41 -12.15
CA PRO A 131 -1.55 -0.92 -13.39
C PRO A 131 -2.50 -0.07 -14.23
N GLY A 132 -3.81 -0.32 -14.12
CA GLY A 132 -4.83 0.47 -14.81
C GLY A 132 -4.83 1.94 -14.40
N VAL A 133 -4.52 2.24 -13.13
CA VAL A 133 -4.45 3.63 -12.63
C VAL A 133 -3.38 4.42 -13.37
N ALA A 134 -2.19 3.85 -13.53
CA ALA A 134 -1.08 4.50 -14.24
C ALA A 134 -1.40 4.69 -15.74
N SER A 135 -2.12 3.73 -16.34
CA SER A 135 -2.46 3.77 -17.79
C SER A 135 -3.61 4.74 -18.12
N ILE A 136 -4.60 4.90 -17.22
CA ILE A 136 -5.78 5.74 -17.47
C ILE A 136 -5.49 7.22 -17.19
N THR A 137 -4.72 7.54 -16.14
CA THR A 137 -4.49 8.93 -15.72
C THR A 137 -4.03 9.85 -16.84
N PRO A 138 -3.03 9.49 -17.71
CA PRO A 138 -2.58 10.35 -18.79
C PRO A 138 -3.62 10.55 -19.90
N ARG A 139 -4.66 9.71 -19.98
CA ARG A 139 -5.68 9.77 -21.03
C ARG A 139 -6.84 10.69 -20.69
N ILE A 140 -7.11 10.86 -19.38
CA ILE A 140 -8.24 11.64 -18.87
C ILE A 140 -7.84 12.99 -18.31
N ALA A 141 -6.54 13.19 -18.04
CA ALA A 141 -6.01 14.42 -17.48
C ALA A 141 -5.07 15.10 -18.48
N GLN A 142 -5.31 16.38 -18.75
CA GLN A 142 -4.43 17.20 -19.58
C GLN A 142 -3.15 17.58 -18.83
N ASP A 143 -3.25 17.86 -17.52
CA ASP A 143 -2.12 18.04 -16.63
C ASP A 143 -1.96 16.77 -15.78
N VAL A 144 -1.15 15.84 -16.28
CA VAL A 144 -0.88 14.55 -15.63
C VAL A 144 -0.20 14.74 -14.28
N GLN A 145 0.60 15.79 -14.11
CA GLN A 145 1.30 16.06 -12.84
C GLN A 145 0.32 16.48 -11.75
N LYS A 146 -0.59 17.42 -12.05
CA LYS A 146 -1.65 17.83 -11.12
C LYS A 146 -2.61 16.68 -10.82
N ALA A 147 -2.97 15.86 -11.82
CA ALA A 147 -3.81 14.68 -11.63
C ALA A 147 -3.19 13.68 -10.65
N ASN A 148 -1.93 13.32 -10.88
CA ASN A 148 -1.20 12.41 -9.99
C ASN A 148 -1.05 12.99 -8.57
N ALA A 149 -0.77 14.30 -8.42
CA ALA A 149 -0.71 14.95 -7.12
C ALA A 149 -2.06 14.87 -6.39
N THR A 150 -3.17 15.14 -7.10
CA THR A 150 -4.53 15.06 -6.53
C THR A 150 -4.88 13.64 -6.08
N LEU A 151 -4.56 12.62 -6.89
CA LEU A 151 -4.75 11.21 -6.54
C LEU A 151 -3.91 10.81 -5.32
N ARG A 152 -2.67 11.28 -5.21
CA ARG A 152 -1.80 11.02 -4.05
C ARG A 152 -2.31 11.67 -2.77
N ILE A 153 -2.86 12.89 -2.85
CA ILE A 153 -3.50 13.54 -1.70
C ILE A 153 -4.69 12.71 -1.23
N SER A 154 -5.55 12.27 -2.15
CA SER A 154 -6.69 11.41 -1.85
C SER A 154 -6.25 10.09 -1.17
N GLU A 155 -5.22 9.43 -1.68
CA GLU A 155 -4.63 8.23 -1.10
C GLU A 155 -4.13 8.48 0.34
N SER A 156 -3.43 9.59 0.57
CA SER A 156 -2.95 9.96 1.91
C SER A 156 -4.10 10.23 2.89
N VAL A 157 -5.14 10.91 2.43
CA VAL A 157 -6.33 11.20 3.23
C VAL A 157 -7.09 9.93 3.59
N THR A 158 -7.26 9.01 2.66
CA THR A 158 -7.95 7.73 2.92
C THR A 158 -7.19 6.82 3.87
N VAL A 159 -5.85 6.81 3.83
CA VAL A 159 -5.01 6.06 4.79
C VAL A 159 -5.20 6.59 6.23
N VAL A 160 -5.43 7.90 6.40
CA VAL A 160 -5.68 8.50 7.73
C VAL A 160 -7.12 8.25 8.18
N ILE A 161 -8.09 8.52 7.30
CA ILE A 161 -9.52 8.51 7.66
C ILE A 161 -10.09 7.09 7.70
N GLY A 162 -9.68 6.21 6.79
CA GLY A 162 -10.26 4.88 6.63
C GLY A 162 -10.25 4.04 7.91
N PRO A 163 -9.10 3.84 8.57
CA PRO A 163 -9.05 3.08 9.82
C PRO A 163 -9.88 3.70 10.95
N SER A 164 -9.91 5.06 11.07
CA SER A 164 -10.77 5.75 12.04
C SER A 164 -12.24 5.48 11.76
N LEU A 165 -12.65 5.60 10.50
CA LEU A 165 -14.03 5.37 10.10
C LEU A 165 -14.44 3.92 10.38
N ALA A 166 -13.56 2.95 10.05
CA ALA A 166 -13.80 1.55 10.39
C ALA A 166 -13.95 1.35 11.91
N GLY A 167 -13.04 1.93 12.71
CA GLY A 167 -13.10 1.84 14.17
C GLY A 167 -14.38 2.45 14.75
N LEU A 168 -14.80 3.62 14.26
CA LEU A 168 -16.07 4.26 14.67
C LEU A 168 -17.29 3.44 14.27
N LEU A 169 -17.31 2.92 13.05
CA LEU A 169 -18.39 2.05 12.59
C LEU A 169 -18.52 0.79 13.44
N LEU A 170 -17.39 0.22 13.89
CA LEU A 170 -17.40 -0.96 14.75
C LEU A 170 -17.94 -0.71 16.18
N VAL A 171 -18.08 0.55 16.60
CA VAL A 171 -18.77 0.90 17.87
C VAL A 171 -20.28 0.70 17.73
N VAL A 172 -20.85 1.08 16.59
CA VAL A 172 -22.30 1.13 16.37
C VAL A 172 -22.82 0.02 15.46
N SER A 173 -21.92 -0.77 14.88
CA SER A 173 -22.25 -1.82 13.93
C SER A 173 -21.35 -3.06 14.09
N SER A 174 -21.49 -4.02 13.18
CA SER A 174 -20.70 -5.25 13.16
C SER A 174 -19.53 -5.15 12.16
N PRO A 175 -18.49 -6.00 12.31
CA PRO A 175 -17.45 -6.12 11.28
C PRO A 175 -18.01 -6.48 9.90
N ALA A 176 -19.08 -7.28 9.84
CA ALA A 176 -19.77 -7.61 8.60
C ALA A 176 -20.29 -6.37 7.87
N THR A 177 -20.82 -5.39 8.62
CA THR A 177 -21.29 -4.12 8.04
C THR A 177 -20.14 -3.35 7.40
N VAL A 178 -18.98 -3.28 8.06
CA VAL A 178 -17.81 -2.58 7.51
C VAL A 178 -17.27 -3.28 6.26
N VAL A 179 -17.25 -4.63 6.27
CA VAL A 179 -16.89 -5.45 5.09
C VAL A 179 -17.88 -5.25 3.94
N ALA A 180 -19.19 -5.12 4.25
CA ALA A 180 -20.22 -4.84 3.24
C ALA A 180 -20.08 -3.42 2.65
N LEU A 181 -19.76 -2.43 3.49
CA LEU A 181 -19.48 -1.08 3.01
C LEU A 181 -18.26 -1.05 2.09
N ASP A 182 -17.20 -1.78 2.43
CA ASP A 182 -16.04 -1.93 1.54
C ASP A 182 -16.45 -2.58 0.21
N ALA A 183 -17.23 -3.64 0.21
CA ALA A 183 -17.79 -4.23 -1.02
C ALA A 183 -18.54 -3.18 -1.87
N LEU A 184 -19.37 -2.35 -1.25
CA LEU A 184 -20.11 -1.29 -1.94
C LEU A 184 -19.18 -0.25 -2.56
N THR A 185 -18.02 0.04 -1.94
CA THR A 185 -17.05 0.98 -2.53
C THR A 185 -16.52 0.49 -3.88
N TYR A 186 -16.32 -0.82 -4.05
CA TYR A 186 -15.96 -1.41 -5.35
C TYR A 186 -17.10 -1.31 -6.37
N GLY A 187 -18.35 -1.45 -5.91
CA GLY A 187 -19.52 -1.23 -6.77
C GLY A 187 -19.61 0.19 -7.31
N VAL A 188 -19.38 1.19 -6.43
CA VAL A 188 -19.31 2.60 -6.82
C VAL A 188 -18.14 2.85 -7.77
N SER A 189 -16.95 2.33 -7.46
CA SER A 189 -15.77 2.45 -8.29
C SER A 189 -16.00 1.85 -9.69
N GLY A 190 -16.46 0.61 -9.77
CA GLY A 190 -16.77 -0.07 -11.04
C GLY A 190 -17.80 0.70 -11.88
N THR A 191 -18.85 1.23 -11.24
CA THR A 191 -19.86 2.06 -11.92
C THR A 191 -19.26 3.35 -12.48
N CYS A 192 -18.46 4.06 -11.69
CA CYS A 192 -17.76 5.26 -12.17
C CYS A 192 -16.83 4.93 -13.36
N LEU A 193 -16.12 3.80 -13.32
CA LEU A 193 -15.26 3.35 -14.41
C LEU A 193 -16.07 2.97 -15.66
N LEU A 194 -17.26 2.40 -15.51
CA LEU A 194 -18.18 2.11 -16.61
C LEU A 194 -18.76 3.39 -17.26
N LEU A 195 -18.80 4.50 -16.55
CA LEU A 195 -19.29 5.78 -17.05
C LEU A 195 -18.22 6.62 -17.73
N LEU A 196 -16.93 6.25 -17.68
CA LEU A 196 -15.86 6.93 -18.41
C LEU A 196 -16.12 6.87 -19.91
N ARG A 197 -15.98 8.01 -20.59
CA ARG A 197 -16.27 8.13 -22.03
C ARG A 197 -15.02 8.21 -22.91
N SER A 198 -13.98 8.87 -22.45
CA SER A 198 -12.74 9.12 -23.20
C SER A 198 -11.76 7.95 -23.24
N VAL A 199 -12.00 6.88 -22.46
CA VAL A 199 -11.12 5.70 -22.42
C VAL A 199 -11.85 4.49 -23.00
N PRO A 200 -11.33 3.87 -24.08
CA PRO A 200 -11.98 2.69 -24.67
C PRO A 200 -11.91 1.48 -23.75
N MET A 201 -12.86 0.56 -23.89
CA MET A 201 -12.94 -0.71 -23.14
C MET A 201 -12.05 -1.81 -23.73
N GLY A 202 -11.45 -1.59 -24.88
CA GLY A 202 -10.63 -2.56 -25.60
C GLY A 202 -9.13 -2.40 -25.36
N PRO A 203 -8.33 -3.32 -25.93
CA PRO A 203 -6.87 -3.21 -25.89
C PRO A 203 -6.40 -1.97 -26.64
N ASP A 204 -5.27 -1.44 -26.20
CA ASP A 204 -4.62 -0.34 -26.89
C ASP A 204 -3.95 -0.84 -28.17
N ALA A 205 -4.22 -0.16 -29.29
CA ALA A 205 -3.48 -0.34 -30.51
C ALA A 205 -2.06 0.26 -30.30
N ARG A 206 -1.16 -0.46 -29.65
CA ARG A 206 0.25 -0.13 -29.63
C ARG A 206 0.97 -1.01 -30.65
N ASP A 207 1.41 -0.39 -31.71
CA ASP A 207 2.38 -1.00 -32.64
C ASP A 207 3.71 -1.22 -31.89
N GLY A 208 4.16 -2.47 -31.85
CA GLY A 208 5.45 -2.86 -31.28
C GLY A 208 5.39 -3.39 -29.84
N ALA A 209 4.74 -4.51 -29.67
CA ALA A 209 4.83 -5.26 -28.41
C ALA A 209 6.27 -5.79 -28.24
N SER A 210 7.07 -5.11 -27.39
CA SER A 210 8.26 -5.73 -26.84
C SER A 210 7.85 -7.05 -26.15
N SER A 211 8.61 -8.11 -26.32
CA SER A 211 8.30 -9.38 -25.68
C SER A 211 8.34 -9.17 -24.14
N PHE A 212 7.27 -9.52 -23.44
CA PHE A 212 7.20 -9.49 -21.95
C PHE A 212 8.45 -10.08 -21.31
N ARG A 213 8.99 -11.17 -21.89
CA ARG A 213 10.22 -11.80 -21.43
C ARG A 213 11.43 -10.87 -21.58
N SER A 214 11.50 -10.11 -22.68
CA SER A 214 12.56 -9.13 -22.90
C SER A 214 12.52 -8.03 -21.86
N ASP A 215 11.33 -7.48 -21.58
CA ASP A 215 11.13 -6.43 -20.59
C ASP A 215 11.47 -6.87 -19.16
N LEU A 216 11.10 -8.12 -18.81
CA LEU A 216 11.50 -8.71 -17.52
C LEU A 216 13.00 -8.87 -17.42
N VAL A 217 13.65 -9.47 -18.43
CA VAL A 217 15.11 -9.69 -18.40
C VAL A 217 15.87 -8.37 -18.33
N GLU A 218 15.44 -7.35 -19.07
CA GLU A 218 16.05 -6.03 -19.05
C GLU A 218 15.85 -5.35 -17.69
N GLY A 219 14.64 -5.38 -17.16
CA GLY A 219 14.34 -4.86 -15.81
C GLY A 219 15.17 -5.55 -14.72
N TRP A 220 15.34 -6.89 -14.80
CA TRP A 220 16.20 -7.65 -13.89
C TRP A 220 17.66 -7.25 -14.00
N ARG A 221 18.18 -7.09 -15.21
CA ARG A 221 19.56 -6.67 -15.45
C ARG A 221 19.83 -5.29 -14.85
N GLU A 222 18.94 -4.33 -15.09
CA GLU A 222 19.02 -2.99 -14.56
C GLU A 222 18.89 -2.93 -13.04
N PHE A 223 18.01 -3.75 -12.47
CA PHE A 223 17.85 -3.92 -11.03
C PHE A 223 19.12 -4.47 -10.38
N ARG A 224 19.66 -5.58 -10.92
CA ARG A 224 20.86 -6.24 -10.39
C ARG A 224 22.12 -5.38 -10.53
N ALA A 225 22.21 -4.53 -11.54
CA ALA A 225 23.36 -3.64 -11.76
C ALA A 225 23.50 -2.56 -10.65
N ARG A 226 22.42 -2.29 -9.90
CA ARG A 226 22.42 -1.24 -8.86
C ARG A 226 22.48 -1.82 -7.46
N THR A 227 23.69 -1.94 -6.92
CA THR A 227 23.93 -2.53 -5.59
C THR A 227 23.08 -1.87 -4.49
N TRP A 228 22.95 -0.54 -4.49
CA TRP A 228 22.16 0.16 -3.49
C TRP A 228 20.68 -0.25 -3.52
N LEU A 229 20.11 -0.54 -4.70
CA LEU A 229 18.70 -0.84 -4.87
C LEU A 229 18.36 -2.25 -4.35
N TRP A 230 19.03 -3.28 -4.85
CA TRP A 230 18.74 -4.65 -4.40
C TRP A 230 19.12 -4.88 -2.94
N SER A 231 20.15 -4.17 -2.42
CA SER A 231 20.51 -4.23 -1.00
C SER A 231 19.40 -3.69 -0.11
N VAL A 232 18.77 -2.56 -0.48
CA VAL A 232 17.61 -2.02 0.23
C VAL A 232 16.48 -3.05 0.23
N ILE A 233 16.19 -3.67 -0.90
CA ILE A 233 15.09 -4.65 -1.00
C ILE A 233 15.35 -5.88 -0.14
N VAL A 234 16.58 -6.41 -0.10
CA VAL A 234 16.92 -7.54 0.77
C VAL A 234 16.72 -7.18 2.25
N VAL A 235 17.17 -5.99 2.68
CA VAL A 235 16.93 -5.53 4.06
C VAL A 235 15.43 -5.35 4.33
N PHE A 236 14.68 -4.86 3.35
CA PHE A 236 13.22 -4.75 3.46
C PHE A 236 12.51 -6.10 3.54
N MET A 237 12.96 -7.11 2.80
CA MET A 237 12.44 -8.48 2.92
C MET A 237 12.59 -9.01 4.37
N LEU A 238 13.76 -8.79 4.98
CA LEU A 238 13.99 -9.16 6.39
C LEU A 238 13.09 -8.36 7.35
N TRP A 239 12.96 -7.05 7.11
CA TRP A 239 12.03 -6.21 7.87
C TRP A 239 10.57 -6.64 7.72
N GLN A 240 10.12 -6.95 6.52
CA GLN A 240 8.75 -7.41 6.27
C GLN A 240 8.48 -8.76 6.97
N LEU A 241 9.46 -9.66 6.94
CA LEU A 241 9.35 -10.99 7.55
C LEU A 241 9.29 -10.92 9.08
N ALA A 242 10.25 -10.25 9.71
CA ALA A 242 10.46 -10.31 11.16
C ALA A 242 10.05 -9.02 11.92
N GLY A 243 9.80 -7.92 11.20
CA GLY A 243 9.36 -6.65 11.75
C GLY A 243 7.91 -6.34 11.44
N ALA A 244 7.62 -5.91 10.20
CA ALA A 244 6.30 -5.42 9.81
C ALA A 244 5.20 -6.50 9.86
N GLY A 245 5.48 -7.71 9.36
CA GLY A 245 4.52 -8.82 9.35
C GLY A 245 4.03 -9.17 10.76
N PRO A 246 4.92 -9.51 11.69
CA PRO A 246 4.53 -9.78 13.06
C PRO A 246 3.89 -8.58 13.78
N THR A 247 4.39 -7.36 13.57
CA THR A 247 3.77 -6.15 14.15
C THR A 247 2.34 -5.97 13.69
N MET A 248 2.06 -6.15 12.39
CA MET A 248 0.70 -6.03 11.85
C MET A 248 -0.23 -7.13 12.37
N THR A 249 0.25 -8.34 12.54
CA THR A 249 -0.55 -9.46 13.05
C THR A 249 -0.77 -9.36 14.56
N LEU A 250 0.31 -9.31 15.31
CA LEU A 250 0.26 -9.38 16.78
C LEU A 250 -0.16 -8.04 17.38
N GLY A 251 0.37 -6.93 16.87
CA GLY A 251 -0.02 -5.60 17.33
C GLY A 251 -1.50 -5.32 17.07
N ASN A 252 -2.01 -5.63 15.87
CA ASN A 252 -3.43 -5.42 15.55
C ASN A 252 -4.33 -6.32 16.40
N SER A 253 -4.00 -7.61 16.56
CA SER A 253 -4.80 -8.52 17.39
C SER A 253 -4.81 -8.10 18.86
N THR A 254 -3.66 -7.74 19.44
CA THR A 254 -3.57 -7.22 20.81
C THR A 254 -4.39 -5.94 20.99
N LEU A 255 -4.28 -5.00 20.04
CA LEU A 255 -5.07 -3.76 20.11
C LEU A 255 -6.57 -4.03 20.07
N VAL A 256 -7.03 -4.94 19.22
CA VAL A 256 -8.46 -5.29 19.15
C VAL A 256 -8.91 -6.02 20.42
N THR A 257 -8.10 -6.97 20.94
CA THR A 257 -8.46 -7.80 22.08
C THR A 257 -8.47 -7.01 23.39
N ASP A 258 -7.41 -6.21 23.64
CA ASP A 258 -7.18 -5.58 24.94
C ASP A 258 -7.76 -4.16 25.03
N TYR A 259 -7.83 -3.43 23.88
CA TYR A 259 -8.28 -2.03 23.84
C TYR A 259 -9.56 -1.82 23.03
N GLY A 260 -10.00 -2.83 22.28
CA GLY A 260 -11.20 -2.78 21.45
C GLY A 260 -10.95 -2.24 20.04
N ALA A 261 -11.85 -2.58 19.13
CA ALA A 261 -11.73 -2.28 17.69
C ALA A 261 -11.78 -0.77 17.37
N SER A 262 -12.53 0.03 18.15
CA SER A 262 -12.58 1.49 17.99
C SER A 262 -11.23 2.14 18.32
N THR A 263 -10.62 1.74 19.43
CA THR A 263 -9.28 2.19 19.83
C THR A 263 -8.24 1.79 18.78
N PHE A 264 -8.32 0.56 18.26
CA PHE A 264 -7.46 0.13 17.16
C PHE A 264 -7.58 1.04 15.93
N GLY A 265 -8.81 1.39 15.51
CA GLY A 265 -9.04 2.33 14.41
C GLY A 265 -8.38 3.69 14.64
N LEU A 266 -8.52 4.27 15.85
CA LEU A 266 -7.89 5.54 16.22
C LEU A 266 -6.37 5.46 16.24
N VAL A 267 -5.79 4.38 16.77
CA VAL A 267 -4.34 4.13 16.77
C VAL A 267 -3.80 4.03 15.34
N MET A 268 -4.48 3.31 14.46
CA MET A 268 -4.11 3.22 13.04
C MET A 268 -4.22 4.56 12.33
N SER A 269 -5.17 5.40 12.70
CA SER A 269 -5.28 6.76 12.15
C SER A 269 -4.17 7.69 12.62
N SER A 270 -3.66 7.48 13.84
CA SER A 270 -2.47 8.20 14.32
C SER A 270 -1.24 7.84 13.46
N LEU A 271 -1.10 6.58 13.05
CA LEU A 271 -0.08 6.16 12.08
C LEU A 271 -0.21 6.93 10.75
N GLY A 272 -1.43 7.02 10.23
CA GLY A 272 -1.74 7.77 9.01
C GLY A 272 -1.42 9.26 9.14
N ALA A 273 -1.87 9.90 10.24
CA ALA A 273 -1.58 11.32 10.52
C ALA A 273 -0.07 11.57 10.65
N GLY A 274 0.66 10.68 11.33
CA GLY A 274 2.10 10.70 11.39
C GLY A 274 2.74 10.61 10.01
N SER A 275 2.20 9.77 9.13
CA SER A 275 2.69 9.62 7.75
C SER A 275 2.52 10.91 6.94
N VAL A 276 1.42 11.65 7.12
CA VAL A 276 1.23 12.97 6.50
C VAL A 276 2.31 13.95 6.99
N LEU A 277 2.54 14.01 8.31
CA LEU A 277 3.59 14.85 8.89
C LEU A 277 4.98 14.47 8.38
N GLY A 278 5.28 13.16 8.29
CA GLY A 278 6.52 12.64 7.75
C GLY A 278 6.76 13.05 6.29
N GLY A 279 5.71 13.03 5.47
CA GLY A 279 5.72 13.54 4.09
C GLY A 279 6.05 15.03 4.03
N ILE A 280 5.43 15.85 4.88
CA ILE A 280 5.70 17.30 4.97
C ILE A 280 7.15 17.56 5.39
N VAL A 281 7.65 16.81 6.39
CA VAL A 281 9.05 16.90 6.84
C VAL A 281 10.00 16.54 5.69
N ALA A 282 9.69 15.48 4.92
CA ALA A 282 10.51 15.05 3.80
C ALA A 282 10.59 16.07 2.65
N ILE A 283 9.53 16.86 2.42
CA ILE A 283 9.52 17.93 1.43
C ILE A 283 10.45 19.09 1.86
N ARG A 284 10.47 19.41 3.16
CA ARG A 284 11.28 20.51 3.72
C ARG A 284 12.74 20.12 3.93
N LEU A 285 12.97 18.91 4.44
CA LEU A 285 14.31 18.38 4.65
C LEU A 285 14.83 17.75 3.36
N ARG A 286 15.85 18.35 2.77
CA ARG A 286 16.48 17.91 1.53
C ARG A 286 17.91 17.41 1.78
N PRO A 287 18.09 16.26 2.45
CA PRO A 287 19.43 15.81 2.85
C PRO A 287 20.30 15.50 1.64
N ARG A 288 21.61 15.78 1.77
CA ARG A 288 22.62 15.47 0.75
C ARG A 288 22.71 13.96 0.46
N TYR A 289 22.42 13.13 1.47
CA TYR A 289 22.42 11.66 1.40
C TYR A 289 21.02 11.14 1.75
N PRO A 290 20.08 11.08 0.79
CA PRO A 290 18.68 10.78 1.09
C PRO A 290 18.47 9.40 1.70
N LEU A 291 19.14 8.36 1.18
CA LEU A 291 18.98 6.99 1.72
C LEU A 291 19.58 6.86 3.13
N ARG A 292 20.66 7.57 3.44
CA ARG A 292 21.21 7.60 4.81
C ARG A 292 20.26 8.24 5.80
N ALA A 293 19.65 9.38 5.43
CA ALA A 293 18.68 10.05 6.28
C ALA A 293 17.39 9.21 6.45
N GLY A 294 16.96 8.58 5.37
CA GLY A 294 15.84 7.64 5.41
C GLY A 294 16.12 6.42 6.29
N ALA A 295 17.30 5.80 6.19
CA ALA A 295 17.67 4.67 7.05
C ALA A 295 17.65 5.06 8.55
N LEU A 296 18.12 6.25 8.91
CA LEU A 296 18.04 6.75 10.28
C LEU A 296 16.59 6.92 10.75
N SER A 297 15.66 7.29 9.86
CA SER A 297 14.23 7.40 10.24
C SER A 297 13.59 6.06 10.58
N MET A 298 14.18 4.92 10.17
CA MET A 298 13.68 3.59 10.53
C MET A 298 13.77 3.30 12.05
N ILE A 299 14.62 4.02 12.78
CA ILE A 299 14.66 3.94 14.25
C ILE A 299 13.27 4.26 14.84
N LEU A 300 12.54 5.20 14.22
CA LEU A 300 11.19 5.55 14.66
C LEU A 300 10.17 4.42 14.47
N TRP A 301 10.44 3.44 13.59
CA TRP A 301 9.55 2.32 13.36
C TRP A 301 9.49 1.34 14.54
N ALA A 302 10.52 1.34 15.39
CA ALA A 302 10.57 0.51 16.59
C ALA A 302 9.49 0.90 17.62
N PHE A 303 9.04 2.16 17.63
CA PHE A 303 8.03 2.62 18.61
C PHE A 303 6.69 1.91 18.46
N MET A 304 6.26 1.59 17.24
CA MET A 304 4.98 0.92 16.97
C MET A 304 4.86 -0.43 17.70
N PRO A 305 5.73 -1.43 17.48
CA PRO A 305 5.66 -2.70 18.21
C PRO A 305 6.03 -2.56 19.69
N LEU A 306 6.94 -1.64 20.07
CA LEU A 306 7.30 -1.40 21.48
C LEU A 306 6.14 -0.86 22.29
N GLY A 307 5.37 0.09 21.76
CA GLY A 307 4.22 0.65 22.46
C GLY A 307 3.21 -0.42 22.87
N VAL A 308 2.97 -1.38 21.98
CA VAL A 308 2.08 -2.53 22.26
C VAL A 308 2.76 -3.53 23.20
N ALA A 309 4.03 -3.88 22.99
CA ALA A 309 4.77 -4.82 23.82
C ALA A 309 4.86 -4.41 25.29
N LEU A 310 4.98 -3.10 25.55
CA LEU A 310 5.04 -2.53 26.90
C LEU A 310 3.66 -2.36 27.53
N GLY A 311 2.56 -2.68 26.84
CA GLY A 311 1.20 -2.53 27.37
C GLY A 311 0.87 -1.07 27.74
N LEU A 312 1.36 -0.09 26.96
CA LEU A 312 1.15 1.31 27.29
C LEU A 312 -0.34 1.70 27.18
N PRO A 313 -0.79 2.75 27.89
CA PRO A 313 -2.13 3.29 27.69
C PRO A 313 -2.38 3.68 26.23
N ALA A 314 -3.63 3.51 25.75
CA ALA A 314 -4.00 3.75 24.36
C ALA A 314 -3.52 5.09 23.75
N PRO A 315 -3.57 6.25 24.45
CA PRO A 315 -3.04 7.49 23.90
C PRO A 315 -1.53 7.46 23.64
N LEU A 316 -0.75 6.77 24.49
CA LEU A 316 0.69 6.61 24.29
C LEU A 316 0.99 5.66 23.14
N ILE A 317 0.23 4.57 22.98
CA ILE A 317 0.33 3.69 21.80
C ILE A 317 0.02 4.48 20.53
N ALA A 318 -1.03 5.31 20.55
CA ALA A 318 -1.35 6.18 19.41
C ALA A 318 -0.19 7.14 19.09
N GLY A 319 0.46 7.72 20.11
CA GLY A 319 1.68 8.52 19.94
C GLY A 319 2.83 7.73 19.30
N CYS A 320 3.08 6.50 19.76
CA CYS A 320 4.08 5.59 19.19
C CYS A 320 3.81 5.28 17.71
N TYR A 321 2.56 5.01 17.35
CA TYR A 321 2.14 4.79 15.97
C TYR A 321 2.32 6.04 15.12
N GLY A 322 1.94 7.22 15.64
CA GLY A 322 2.15 8.50 14.98
C GLY A 322 3.64 8.76 14.67
N VAL A 323 4.52 8.57 15.66
CA VAL A 323 5.97 8.71 15.50
C VAL A 323 6.49 7.72 14.44
N SER A 324 6.04 6.47 14.47
CA SER A 324 6.42 5.47 13.47
C SER A 324 5.94 5.89 12.07
N GLY A 325 4.74 6.45 11.95
CA GLY A 325 4.20 6.98 10.70
C GLY A 325 5.08 8.08 10.09
N VAL A 326 5.58 9.00 10.91
CA VAL A 326 6.55 10.04 10.46
C VAL A 326 7.78 9.39 9.83
N GLY A 327 8.38 8.42 10.52
CA GLY A 327 9.57 7.71 10.02
C GLY A 327 9.31 6.93 8.74
N MET A 328 8.16 6.22 8.66
CA MET A 328 7.78 5.44 7.49
C MET A 328 7.60 6.30 6.24
N ALA A 329 6.84 7.39 6.35
CA ALA A 329 6.61 8.28 5.22
C ALA A 329 7.89 9.00 4.78
N PHE A 330 8.73 9.42 5.74
CA PHE A 330 10.01 10.03 5.43
C PHE A 330 10.92 9.06 4.64
N TRP A 331 11.03 7.80 5.07
CA TRP A 331 11.74 6.76 4.32
C TRP A 331 11.21 6.60 2.90
N ILE A 332 9.88 6.42 2.76
CA ILE A 332 9.25 6.21 1.46
C ILE A 332 9.59 7.34 0.48
N VAL A 333 9.50 8.60 0.93
CA VAL A 333 9.84 9.77 0.09
C VAL A 333 11.32 9.76 -0.30
N MET A 334 12.23 9.51 0.65
CA MET A 334 13.67 9.48 0.38
C MET A 334 14.04 8.35 -0.60
N PHE A 335 13.46 7.16 -0.42
CA PHE A 335 13.70 6.00 -1.28
C PHE A 335 13.16 6.22 -2.70
N HIS A 336 11.87 6.56 -2.84
CA HIS A 336 11.27 6.75 -4.16
C HIS A 336 11.90 7.92 -4.93
N THR A 337 12.25 9.01 -4.25
CA THR A 337 13.00 10.12 -4.89
C THR A 337 14.35 9.64 -5.40
N SER A 338 15.07 8.81 -4.62
CA SER A 338 16.35 8.24 -5.05
C SER A 338 16.18 7.32 -6.25
N VAL A 339 15.13 6.48 -6.27
CA VAL A 339 14.80 5.61 -7.41
C VAL A 339 14.53 6.45 -8.66
N GLN A 340 13.65 7.45 -8.57
CA GLN A 340 13.26 8.31 -9.70
C GLN A 340 14.38 9.18 -10.27
N THR A 341 15.39 9.53 -9.44
CA THR A 341 16.48 10.41 -9.86
C THR A 341 17.71 9.67 -10.38
N HIS A 342 17.91 8.39 -9.99
CA HIS A 342 19.08 7.61 -10.37
C HIS A 342 18.79 6.51 -11.41
N ILE A 343 17.52 6.31 -11.76
CA ILE A 343 17.12 5.31 -12.76
C ILE A 343 16.58 6.03 -13.99
N PRO A 344 17.06 5.68 -15.21
CA PRO A 344 16.53 6.23 -16.45
C PRO A 344 15.03 5.98 -16.60
N GLN A 345 14.32 6.94 -17.21
CA GLN A 345 12.84 6.89 -17.28
C GLN A 345 12.31 5.74 -18.12
N ASP A 346 13.04 5.32 -19.14
CA ASP A 346 12.72 4.22 -20.05
C ASP A 346 12.68 2.83 -19.37
N VAL A 347 13.45 2.63 -18.29
CA VAL A 347 13.49 1.39 -17.51
C VAL A 347 12.85 1.50 -16.12
N LEU A 348 12.46 2.71 -15.70
CA LEU A 348 11.95 3.00 -14.36
C LEU A 348 10.74 2.12 -13.97
N GLY A 349 9.79 1.96 -14.89
CA GLY A 349 8.58 1.15 -14.64
C GLY A 349 8.90 -0.33 -14.40
N ARG A 350 9.86 -0.89 -15.16
CA ARG A 350 10.32 -2.27 -15.02
C ARG A 350 11.04 -2.49 -13.69
N VAL A 351 11.89 -1.56 -13.30
CA VAL A 351 12.61 -1.60 -12.01
C VAL A 351 11.64 -1.46 -10.84
N HIS A 352 10.62 -0.60 -10.94
CA HIS A 352 9.58 -0.48 -9.92
C HIS A 352 8.77 -1.77 -9.72
N ALA A 353 8.56 -2.57 -10.77
CA ALA A 353 7.89 -3.86 -10.62
C ALA A 353 8.69 -4.83 -9.74
N TYR A 354 10.03 -4.89 -9.92
CA TYR A 354 10.91 -5.69 -9.06
C TYR A 354 11.01 -5.16 -7.64
N ASP A 355 11.05 -3.84 -7.46
CA ASP A 355 11.02 -3.19 -6.15
C ASP A 355 9.74 -3.55 -5.39
N ALA A 356 8.57 -3.36 -6.01
CA ALA A 356 7.28 -3.64 -5.38
C ALA A 356 7.13 -5.12 -5.00
N ALA A 357 7.49 -6.03 -5.92
CA ALA A 357 7.42 -7.47 -5.67
C ALA A 357 8.40 -7.88 -4.57
N GLY A 358 9.66 -7.47 -4.65
CA GLY A 358 10.70 -7.80 -3.67
C GLY A 358 10.37 -7.24 -2.28
N SER A 359 9.96 -5.99 -2.21
CA SER A 359 9.63 -5.34 -0.94
C SER A 359 8.41 -5.93 -0.23
N LEU A 360 7.47 -6.57 -0.97
CA LEU A 360 6.22 -7.08 -0.39
C LEU A 360 6.20 -8.60 -0.18
N VAL A 361 7.05 -9.36 -0.88
CA VAL A 361 6.95 -10.84 -0.93
C VAL A 361 7.05 -11.52 0.43
N MET A 362 7.84 -10.98 1.35
CA MET A 362 8.03 -11.57 2.69
C MET A 362 7.00 -11.11 3.72
N LYS A 363 6.21 -10.08 3.43
CA LYS A 363 5.17 -9.58 4.34
C LYS A 363 4.10 -10.62 4.67
N PRO A 364 3.48 -11.30 3.69
CA PRO A 364 2.50 -12.36 3.98
C PRO A 364 3.09 -13.51 4.78
N VAL A 365 4.37 -13.87 4.51
CA VAL A 365 5.05 -14.91 5.29
C VAL A 365 5.19 -14.48 6.74
N GLY A 366 5.69 -13.26 7.00
CA GLY A 366 5.79 -12.71 8.35
C GLY A 366 4.44 -12.63 9.06
N GLN A 367 3.38 -12.25 8.36
CA GLN A 367 2.02 -12.22 8.90
C GLN A 367 1.50 -13.63 9.27
N ALA A 368 1.69 -14.60 8.39
CA ALA A 368 1.19 -15.96 8.60
C ALA A 368 1.90 -16.70 9.75
N VAL A 369 3.21 -16.51 9.88
CA VAL A 369 3.99 -17.23 10.94
C VAL A 369 3.91 -16.55 12.29
N ALA A 370 3.55 -15.27 12.38
CA ALA A 370 3.57 -14.50 13.62
C ALA A 370 2.64 -15.07 14.70
N GLY A 371 1.40 -15.43 14.33
CA GLY A 371 0.43 -15.99 15.28
C GLY A 371 0.86 -17.35 15.85
N PRO A 372 1.17 -18.35 15.03
CA PRO A 372 1.71 -19.62 15.51
C PRO A 372 2.97 -19.48 16.36
N LEU A 373 3.91 -18.60 15.98
CA LEU A 373 5.09 -18.34 16.79
C LEU A 373 4.75 -17.70 18.14
N ALA A 374 3.73 -16.85 18.21
CA ALA A 374 3.30 -16.23 19.45
C ALA A 374 2.70 -17.23 20.46
N VAL A 375 2.16 -18.35 19.99
CA VAL A 375 1.68 -19.44 20.85
C VAL A 375 2.86 -20.10 21.60
N VAL A 376 4.03 -20.19 20.96
CA VAL A 376 5.23 -20.83 21.52
C VAL A 376 6.10 -19.84 22.30
N ALA A 377 6.39 -18.69 21.70
CA ALA A 377 7.35 -17.72 22.21
C ALA A 377 6.71 -16.57 23.01
N GLY A 378 5.39 -16.42 22.93
CA GLY A 378 4.67 -15.28 23.50
C GLY A 378 4.61 -14.07 22.57
N THR A 379 3.58 -13.25 22.73
CA THR A 379 3.36 -12.05 21.90
C THR A 379 4.41 -10.96 22.18
N VAL A 380 4.69 -10.68 23.45
CA VAL A 380 5.61 -9.60 23.86
C VAL A 380 7.04 -9.83 23.34
N PRO A 381 7.67 -11.00 23.49
CA PRO A 381 9.00 -11.25 22.92
C PRO A 381 9.05 -11.04 21.40
N LEU A 382 8.04 -11.48 20.66
CA LEU A 382 8.00 -11.32 19.22
C LEU A 382 7.84 -9.85 18.80
N LEU A 383 7.06 -9.05 19.53
CA LEU A 383 6.97 -7.61 19.29
C LEU A 383 8.29 -6.90 19.64
N CYS A 384 9.00 -7.34 20.66
CA CYS A 384 10.37 -6.84 20.95
C CYS A 384 11.35 -7.20 19.84
N VAL A 385 11.27 -8.42 19.29
CA VAL A 385 12.05 -8.80 18.09
C VAL A 385 11.70 -7.92 16.90
N SER A 386 10.41 -7.64 16.68
CA SER A 386 9.97 -6.73 15.61
C SER A 386 10.54 -5.32 15.78
N ALA A 387 10.55 -4.78 17.00
CA ALA A 387 11.17 -3.49 17.29
C ALA A 387 12.68 -3.49 17.04
N SER A 388 13.36 -4.53 17.50
CA SER A 388 14.81 -4.72 17.29
C SER A 388 15.14 -4.84 15.79
N MET A 389 14.27 -5.48 15.01
CA MET A 389 14.46 -5.60 13.57
C MET A 389 14.44 -4.26 12.84
N ALA A 390 13.69 -3.25 13.31
CA ALA A 390 13.76 -1.89 12.78
C ALA A 390 15.16 -1.27 12.98
N LEU A 391 15.75 -1.49 14.16
CA LEU A 391 17.11 -1.02 14.46
C LEU A 391 18.16 -1.78 13.64
N VAL A 392 18.00 -3.09 13.50
CA VAL A 392 18.87 -3.95 12.67
C VAL A 392 18.80 -3.51 11.21
N ALA A 393 17.61 -3.27 10.66
CA ALA A 393 17.44 -2.79 9.30
C ALA A 393 18.11 -1.43 9.08
N CYS A 394 17.95 -0.49 10.03
CA CYS A 394 18.66 0.77 10.02
C CYS A 394 20.20 0.56 9.99
N ALA A 395 20.72 -0.26 10.91
CA ALA A 395 22.15 -0.54 10.98
C ALA A 395 22.68 -1.18 9.70
N LEU A 396 21.99 -2.22 9.17
CA LEU A 396 22.38 -2.88 7.92
C LEU A 396 22.45 -1.90 6.75
N LEU A 397 21.44 -1.05 6.57
CA LEU A 397 21.45 -0.05 5.49
C LEU A 397 22.60 0.95 5.64
N LEU A 398 22.95 1.33 6.86
CA LEU A 398 24.07 2.26 7.13
C LEU A 398 25.46 1.61 6.95
N THR A 399 25.58 0.28 7.08
CA THR A 399 26.85 -0.43 6.81
C THR A 399 27.14 -0.55 5.31
N ILE A 400 26.11 -0.50 4.44
CA ILE A 400 26.26 -0.66 2.99
C ILE A 400 26.76 0.65 2.37
N PRO A 401 28.02 0.72 1.84
CA PRO A 401 28.58 1.96 1.30
C PRO A 401 27.75 2.54 0.13
N ALA A 402 27.20 1.67 -0.72
CA ALA A 402 26.38 2.06 -1.85
C ALA A 402 25.06 2.74 -1.42
N VAL A 403 24.51 2.41 -0.25
CA VAL A 403 23.30 3.02 0.31
C VAL A 403 23.64 4.32 1.03
N ARG A 404 24.56 4.28 2.01
CA ARG A 404 24.89 5.47 2.82
C ARG A 404 25.56 6.58 2.03
N GLY A 405 26.26 6.24 0.94
CA GLY A 405 27.02 7.17 0.11
C GLY A 405 26.26 7.73 -1.09
N LEU A 406 25.00 7.29 -1.34
CA LEU A 406 24.21 7.77 -2.46
C LEU A 406 23.90 9.26 -2.29
N LYS A 407 24.48 10.09 -3.14
CA LYS A 407 24.28 11.54 -3.11
C LYS A 407 23.00 11.91 -3.84
N ARG A 408 22.35 12.98 -3.39
CA ARG A 408 21.23 13.58 -4.10
C ARG A 408 21.71 14.13 -5.45
N VAL A 409 20.92 13.87 -6.51
CA VAL A 409 21.13 14.54 -7.81
C VAL A 409 20.50 15.92 -7.72
N GLU A 410 21.32 16.96 -7.81
CA GLU A 410 20.87 18.35 -7.95
C GLU A 410 20.47 18.56 -9.42
N ARG A 411 19.20 18.87 -9.65
CA ARG A 411 18.68 19.31 -10.96
C ARG A 411 18.50 20.80 -10.95
#